data_5c125caa01dc01dfcbc3a022bdccb95b
#
_entry.id   5c125caa01dc01dfcbc3a022bdccb95b
#
_cell.length_a   1.000
_cell.length_b   1.000
_cell.length_c   1.000
_cell.angle_alpha   90.00
_cell.angle_beta   90.00
_cell.angle_gamma   90.00
#
_symmetry.space_group_name_H-M   'P 1'
#
loop_
_entity.id
_entity.type
_entity.pdbx_description
1 polymer ?
#
loop_
_entity_poly.entity_id
_entity_poly.type
_entity_poly.pdbx_seq_one_letter_code
_entity_poly.pdbx_strand_id
1 'polypeptide(L)'
;MNKFYSLIVAALLVVVPAVADHYRPIHERELPRAARELLAQHFADLPVAYIAVDRDLFDREYKVVLDNGTSLEFDKSGRWKEIDGKRSPLPEALIPEEILRSVAARFEGRAVQKIERDRHGYEVLLEGGIDLEYTHRFRLIEVDD
;
A
#
# COMPACT_ATOMS: atom_id res chain seq x y z
N MET A 1 11.94 -29.43 56.84
CA MET A 1 12.74 -29.07 55.67
C MET A 1 11.84 -28.38 54.65
N ASN A 2 11.75 -27.08 54.75
CA ASN A 2 10.95 -26.31 53.80
C ASN A 2 11.86 -25.74 52.74
N LYS A 3 11.81 -26.29 51.54
CA LYS A 3 12.47 -25.74 50.37
C LYS A 3 11.59 -24.66 49.79
N PHE A 4 11.89 -23.42 50.04
CA PHE A 4 11.27 -22.30 49.36
C PHE A 4 11.86 -22.25 47.93
N TYR A 5 11.09 -22.67 46.96
CA TYR A 5 11.40 -22.37 45.58
C TYR A 5 10.98 -20.92 45.31
N SER A 6 11.96 -20.04 45.32
CA SER A 6 11.79 -18.67 44.86
C SER A 6 11.58 -18.69 43.35
N LEU A 7 10.35 -18.50 42.93
CA LEU A 7 9.98 -18.34 41.54
C LEU A 7 10.37 -16.92 41.13
N ILE A 8 11.55 -16.79 40.56
CA ILE A 8 11.95 -15.54 39.88
C ILE A 8 11.16 -15.51 38.57
N VAL A 9 10.03 -14.82 38.56
CA VAL A 9 9.34 -14.43 37.33
C VAL A 9 10.18 -13.32 36.70
N ALA A 10 11.06 -13.70 35.79
CA ALA A 10 11.72 -12.77 34.91
C ALA A 10 10.67 -12.19 33.97
N ALA A 11 10.17 -11.00 34.31
CA ALA A 11 9.34 -10.21 33.40
C ALA A 11 10.24 -9.82 32.21
N LEU A 12 10.09 -10.56 31.12
CA LEU A 12 10.70 -10.20 29.85
C LEU A 12 10.00 -8.93 29.36
N LEU A 13 10.60 -7.77 29.64
CA LEU A 13 10.19 -6.50 29.07
C LEU A 13 10.53 -6.57 27.58
N VAL A 14 9.54 -6.96 26.78
CA VAL A 14 9.63 -6.81 25.32
C VAL A 14 9.57 -5.31 25.06
N VAL A 15 10.73 -4.70 24.93
CA VAL A 15 10.86 -3.35 24.38
C VAL A 15 10.52 -3.49 22.89
N VAL A 16 9.26 -3.29 22.55
CA VAL A 16 8.87 -3.07 21.16
C VAL A 16 9.47 -1.72 20.78
N PRO A 17 10.42 -1.65 19.84
CA PRO A 17 10.84 -0.35 19.35
C PRO A 17 9.59 0.32 18.79
N ALA A 18 9.18 1.43 19.39
CA ALA A 18 8.23 2.33 18.78
C ALA A 18 8.90 2.81 17.48
N VAL A 19 8.53 2.20 16.36
CA VAL A 19 8.79 2.78 15.05
C VAL A 19 8.03 4.10 15.10
N ALA A 20 8.75 5.20 15.30
CA ALA A 20 8.16 6.51 15.27
C ALA A 20 7.58 6.69 13.89
N ASP A 21 6.24 6.62 13.79
CA ASP A 21 5.52 6.93 12.59
C ASP A 21 5.78 8.41 12.31
N HIS A 22 6.64 8.71 11.36
CA HIS A 22 6.99 10.07 10.94
C HIS A 22 5.84 10.76 10.20
N TYR A 23 4.71 10.06 10.07
CA TYR A 23 3.51 10.56 9.43
C TYR A 23 2.80 11.63 10.26
N ARG A 24 2.61 12.80 9.67
CA ARG A 24 1.85 13.90 10.26
C ARG A 24 0.54 14.10 9.50
N PRO A 25 -0.62 14.14 10.20
CA PRO A 25 -1.90 14.45 9.56
C PRO A 25 -1.86 15.80 8.85
N ILE A 26 -2.46 15.85 7.66
CA ILE A 26 -2.61 17.04 6.84
C ILE A 26 -4.02 17.13 6.26
N HIS A 27 -4.36 18.30 5.68
CA HIS A 27 -5.59 18.49 4.93
C HIS A 27 -5.44 18.07 3.47
N GLU A 28 -6.53 17.68 2.82
CA GLU A 28 -6.54 17.26 1.40
C GLU A 28 -5.95 18.34 0.46
N ARG A 29 -6.18 19.61 0.75
CA ARG A 29 -5.62 20.75 -0.02
C ARG A 29 -4.07 20.78 -0.02
N GLU A 30 -3.44 20.14 0.95
CA GLU A 30 -1.97 20.05 1.08
C GLU A 30 -1.38 18.90 0.24
N LEU A 31 -2.22 18.01 -0.28
CA LEU A 31 -1.78 16.99 -1.24
C LEU A 31 -1.32 17.63 -2.54
N PRO A 32 -0.31 17.05 -3.21
CA PRO A 32 0.03 17.44 -4.58
C PRO A 32 -1.19 17.37 -5.50
N ARG A 33 -1.23 18.25 -6.49
CA ARG A 33 -2.34 18.35 -7.44
C ARG A 33 -2.64 17.01 -8.11
N ALA A 34 -1.62 16.30 -8.59
CA ALA A 34 -1.79 15.02 -9.26
C ALA A 34 -2.47 13.97 -8.37
N ALA A 35 -2.12 13.93 -7.07
CA ALA A 35 -2.78 13.05 -6.12
C ALA A 35 -4.27 13.38 -5.94
N ARG A 36 -4.60 14.68 -5.80
CA ARG A 36 -5.99 15.14 -5.69
C ARG A 36 -6.81 14.80 -6.95
N GLU A 37 -6.23 14.98 -8.13
CA GLU A 37 -6.86 14.65 -9.41
C GLU A 37 -7.12 13.14 -9.52
N LEU A 38 -6.19 12.29 -9.11
CA LEU A 38 -6.36 10.85 -9.11
C LEU A 38 -7.50 10.42 -8.19
N LEU A 39 -7.57 10.97 -6.97
CA LEU A 39 -8.66 10.69 -6.03
C LEU A 39 -10.01 11.12 -6.61
N ALA A 40 -10.09 12.29 -7.22
CA ALA A 40 -11.33 12.80 -7.82
C ALA A 40 -11.79 11.97 -9.02
N GLN A 41 -10.87 11.44 -9.82
CA GLN A 41 -11.19 10.66 -11.02
C GLN A 41 -11.60 9.22 -10.69
N HIS A 42 -10.97 8.59 -9.71
CA HIS A 42 -11.11 7.14 -9.50
C HIS A 42 -11.79 6.76 -8.19
N PHE A 43 -11.88 7.68 -7.22
CA PHE A 43 -12.42 7.42 -5.89
C PHE A 43 -13.41 8.49 -5.42
N ALA A 44 -14.07 9.17 -6.35
CA ALA A 44 -15.00 10.27 -6.03
C ALA A 44 -16.12 9.87 -5.07
N ASP A 45 -16.57 8.61 -5.09
CA ASP A 45 -17.66 8.10 -4.27
C ASP A 45 -17.21 7.61 -2.88
N LEU A 46 -15.91 7.63 -2.60
CA LEU A 46 -15.34 7.18 -1.35
C LEU A 46 -14.80 8.36 -0.54
N PRO A 47 -15.38 8.66 0.62
CA PRO A 47 -14.85 9.67 1.51
C PRO A 47 -13.42 9.35 1.96
N VAL A 48 -12.62 10.40 2.13
CA VAL A 48 -11.28 10.28 2.71
C VAL A 48 -11.40 10.21 4.23
N ALA A 49 -10.87 9.14 4.82
CA ALA A 49 -10.84 8.94 6.26
C ALA A 49 -9.60 9.56 6.91
N TYR A 50 -8.45 9.51 6.23
CA TYR A 50 -7.19 9.97 6.78
C TYR A 50 -6.22 10.38 5.69
N ILE A 51 -5.49 11.48 5.94
CA ILE A 51 -4.38 11.93 5.08
C ILE A 51 -3.20 12.30 5.97
N ALA A 52 -2.03 11.85 5.60
CA ALA A 52 -0.80 12.19 6.29
C ALA A 52 0.38 12.37 5.33
N VAL A 53 1.38 13.09 5.78
CA VAL A 53 2.65 13.25 5.10
C VAL A 53 3.78 12.72 5.97
N ASP A 54 4.63 11.90 5.40
CA ASP A 54 5.96 11.62 5.92
C ASP A 54 6.94 12.66 5.39
N ARG A 55 7.64 13.31 6.31
CA ARG A 55 8.65 14.31 6.01
C ARG A 55 10.03 13.81 6.40
N ASP A 56 10.41 12.68 5.88
CA ASP A 56 11.81 12.31 6.00
C ASP A 56 12.68 13.30 5.21
N LEU A 57 13.94 13.48 5.65
CA LEU A 57 14.82 14.56 5.21
C LEU A 57 15.03 14.62 3.69
N PHE A 58 14.82 13.52 2.96
CA PHE A 58 15.10 13.41 1.54
C PHE A 58 13.91 13.03 0.68
N ASP A 59 12.88 12.38 1.25
CA ASP A 59 11.69 11.95 0.54
C ASP A 59 10.42 12.37 1.29
N ARG A 60 9.55 13.07 0.59
CA ARG A 60 8.23 13.39 1.09
C ARG A 60 7.26 12.40 0.49
N GLU A 61 6.62 11.62 1.35
CA GLU A 61 5.58 10.68 0.97
C GLU A 61 4.24 11.09 1.55
N TYR A 62 3.18 10.90 0.79
CA TYR A 62 1.82 11.16 1.23
C TYR A 62 1.04 9.86 1.30
N LYS A 63 0.30 9.68 2.37
CA LYS A 63 -0.59 8.52 2.57
C LYS A 63 -2.02 8.99 2.67
N VAL A 64 -2.90 8.38 1.90
CA VAL A 64 -4.34 8.58 1.93
C VAL A 64 -5.02 7.26 2.26
N VAL A 65 -5.95 7.30 3.21
CA VAL A 65 -6.81 6.15 3.54
C VAL A 65 -8.26 6.56 3.32
N LEU A 66 -8.99 5.76 2.55
CA LEU A 66 -10.40 5.97 2.26
C LEU A 66 -11.28 5.22 3.26
N ASP A 67 -12.57 5.56 3.33
CA ASP A 67 -13.51 4.98 4.29
C ASP A 67 -13.67 3.46 4.19
N ASN A 68 -13.47 2.89 3.00
CA ASN A 68 -13.50 1.43 2.81
C ASN A 68 -12.17 0.73 3.18
N GLY A 69 -11.19 1.47 3.69
CA GLY A 69 -9.86 0.96 4.05
C GLY A 69 -8.84 0.96 2.90
N THR A 70 -9.24 1.29 1.66
CA THR A 70 -8.29 1.47 0.55
C THR A 70 -7.24 2.49 0.93
N SER A 71 -5.98 2.17 0.74
CA SER A 71 -4.87 3.08 1.00
C SER A 71 -4.08 3.38 -0.27
N LEU A 72 -3.65 4.64 -0.39
CA LEU A 72 -2.83 5.12 -1.49
C LEU A 72 -1.60 5.81 -0.93
N GLU A 73 -0.45 5.53 -1.51
CA GLU A 73 0.80 6.21 -1.22
C GLU A 73 1.29 6.95 -2.46
N PHE A 74 1.72 8.20 -2.26
CA PHE A 74 2.17 9.09 -3.33
C PHE A 74 3.56 9.63 -3.01
N ASP A 75 4.36 9.84 -4.04
CA ASP A 75 5.61 10.57 -3.92
C ASP A 75 5.39 12.09 -3.79
N LYS A 76 6.46 12.84 -3.63
CA LYS A 76 6.44 14.29 -3.49
C LYS A 76 5.78 15.04 -4.65
N SER A 77 5.69 14.44 -5.83
CA SER A 77 5.05 15.03 -7.01
C SER A 77 3.56 14.65 -7.14
N GLY A 78 3.08 13.76 -6.29
CA GLY A 78 1.73 13.23 -6.35
C GLY A 78 1.56 12.05 -7.30
N ARG A 79 2.64 11.41 -7.71
CA ARG A 79 2.57 10.14 -8.44
C ARG A 79 2.37 9.01 -7.44
N TRP A 80 1.42 8.12 -7.71
CA TRP A 80 1.18 6.99 -6.82
C TRP A 80 2.38 6.02 -6.82
N LYS A 81 2.70 5.48 -5.66
CA LYS A 81 3.70 4.44 -5.42
C LYS A 81 3.04 3.11 -5.10
N GLU A 82 2.00 3.16 -4.29
CA GLU A 82 1.21 2.00 -3.90
C GLU A 82 -0.27 2.36 -3.90
N ILE A 83 -1.10 1.44 -4.36
CA ILE A 83 -2.56 1.49 -4.22
C ILE A 83 -3.00 0.13 -3.72
N ASP A 84 -3.55 0.07 -2.52
CA ASP A 84 -3.98 -1.16 -1.86
C ASP A 84 -5.48 -1.09 -1.52
N GLY A 85 -6.28 -1.83 -2.27
CA GLY A 85 -7.72 -1.94 -2.06
C GLY A 85 -8.11 -2.82 -0.88
N LYS A 86 -7.14 -3.43 -0.20
CA LYS A 86 -7.35 -4.43 0.84
C LYS A 86 -8.14 -5.62 0.28
N ARG A 87 -9.45 -5.64 0.53
CA ARG A 87 -10.36 -6.68 0.03
C ARG A 87 -11.17 -6.25 -1.19
N SER A 88 -11.03 -4.99 -1.61
CA SER A 88 -11.76 -4.43 -2.75
C SER A 88 -10.90 -4.46 -4.01
N PRO A 89 -11.48 -4.78 -5.17
CA PRO A 89 -10.79 -4.64 -6.44
C PRO A 89 -10.40 -3.18 -6.67
N LEU A 90 -9.26 -2.97 -7.29
CA LEU A 90 -8.85 -1.64 -7.74
C LEU A 90 -9.57 -1.27 -9.03
N PRO A 91 -9.84 0.04 -9.28
CA PRO A 91 -10.29 0.50 -10.58
C PRO A 91 -9.29 0.11 -11.68
N GLU A 92 -9.76 -0.58 -12.72
CA GLU A 92 -8.90 -1.04 -13.81
C GLU A 92 -8.17 0.11 -14.53
N ALA A 93 -8.79 1.29 -14.58
CA ALA A 93 -8.19 2.48 -15.18
C ALA A 93 -6.89 2.96 -14.50
N LEU A 94 -6.61 2.52 -13.26
CA LEU A 94 -5.37 2.81 -12.55
C LEU A 94 -4.23 1.85 -12.88
N ILE A 95 -4.55 0.70 -13.49
CA ILE A 95 -3.59 -0.37 -13.73
C ILE A 95 -3.11 -0.27 -15.18
N PRO A 96 -1.78 -0.36 -15.43
CA PRO A 96 -1.27 -0.42 -16.78
C PRO A 96 -1.98 -1.49 -17.62
N GLU A 97 -2.37 -1.12 -18.83
CA GLU A 97 -3.13 -2.01 -19.72
C GLU A 97 -2.40 -3.32 -20.02
N GLU A 98 -1.09 -3.25 -20.14
CA GLU A 98 -0.23 -4.42 -20.36
C GLU A 98 -0.31 -5.43 -19.21
N ILE A 99 -0.39 -4.93 -17.97
CA ILE A 99 -0.58 -5.78 -16.77
C ILE A 99 -1.97 -6.38 -16.79
N LEU A 100 -3.02 -5.60 -17.08
CA LEU A 100 -4.39 -6.12 -17.19
C LEU A 100 -4.50 -7.22 -18.24
N ARG A 101 -3.89 -7.05 -19.39
CA ARG A 101 -3.84 -8.08 -20.45
C ARG A 101 -3.11 -9.35 -20.01
N SER A 102 -1.98 -9.19 -19.31
CA SER A 102 -1.22 -10.30 -18.76
C SER A 102 -2.02 -11.10 -17.73
N VAL A 103 -2.71 -10.39 -16.83
CA VAL A 103 -3.58 -11.00 -15.81
C VAL A 103 -4.75 -11.74 -16.47
N ALA A 104 -5.44 -11.12 -17.41
CA ALA A 104 -6.58 -11.73 -18.12
C ALA A 104 -6.17 -13.01 -18.87
N ALA A 105 -4.97 -13.04 -19.44
CA ALA A 105 -4.49 -14.20 -20.21
C ALA A 105 -4.07 -15.38 -19.33
N ARG A 106 -3.65 -15.13 -18.09
CA ARG A 106 -3.04 -16.15 -17.20
C ARG A 106 -3.87 -16.49 -15.98
N PHE A 107 -4.64 -15.50 -15.49
CA PHE A 107 -5.39 -15.56 -14.24
C PHE A 107 -6.81 -15.05 -14.45
N GLU A 108 -7.50 -15.61 -15.43
CA GLU A 108 -8.84 -15.21 -15.83
C GLU A 108 -9.79 -15.09 -14.63
N GLY A 109 -10.54 -13.97 -14.59
CA GLY A 109 -11.54 -13.70 -13.58
C GLY A 109 -11.00 -13.22 -12.23
N ARG A 110 -9.68 -13.04 -12.08
CA ARG A 110 -9.09 -12.51 -10.85
C ARG A 110 -8.87 -11.02 -10.92
N ALA A 111 -9.41 -10.31 -9.93
CA ALA A 111 -9.24 -8.86 -9.82
C ALA A 111 -7.89 -8.50 -9.20
N VAL A 112 -7.36 -7.34 -9.57
CA VAL A 112 -6.19 -6.74 -8.92
C VAL A 112 -6.66 -6.06 -7.64
N GLN A 113 -6.07 -6.44 -6.51
CA GLN A 113 -6.38 -5.87 -5.19
C GLN A 113 -5.33 -4.85 -4.74
N LYS A 114 -4.09 -5.02 -5.14
CA LYS A 114 -2.99 -4.13 -4.82
C LYS A 114 -2.06 -3.99 -6.02
N ILE A 115 -1.53 -2.81 -6.20
CA ILE A 115 -0.43 -2.54 -7.13
C ILE A 115 0.59 -1.61 -6.48
N GLU A 116 1.84 -1.96 -6.61
CA GLU A 116 2.98 -1.16 -6.18
C GLU A 116 3.90 -0.94 -7.37
N ARG A 117 4.54 0.21 -7.43
CA ARG A 117 5.60 0.48 -8.41
C ARG A 117 6.79 1.13 -7.75
N ASP A 118 7.94 0.68 -8.15
CA ASP A 118 9.21 1.23 -7.69
C ASP A 118 10.20 1.36 -8.85
N ARG A 119 11.47 1.53 -8.52
CA ARG A 119 12.56 1.57 -9.51
C ARG A 119 12.82 0.23 -10.23
N HIS A 120 12.30 -0.88 -9.72
CA HIS A 120 12.53 -2.23 -10.28
C HIS A 120 11.40 -2.67 -11.22
N GLY A 121 10.20 -2.15 -11.01
CA GLY A 121 9.02 -2.49 -11.81
C GLY A 121 7.73 -2.37 -11.05
N TYR A 122 6.90 -3.40 -11.13
CA TYR A 122 5.58 -3.47 -10.49
C TYR A 122 5.42 -4.76 -9.72
N GLU A 123 4.81 -4.66 -8.54
CA GLU A 123 4.27 -5.79 -7.79
C GLU A 123 2.75 -5.70 -7.80
N VAL A 124 2.08 -6.80 -8.07
CA VAL A 124 0.62 -6.87 -8.22
C VAL A 124 0.07 -8.03 -7.40
N LEU A 125 -0.81 -7.73 -6.46
CA LEU A 125 -1.55 -8.74 -5.71
C LEU A 125 -2.92 -8.94 -6.35
N LEU A 126 -3.22 -10.18 -6.72
CA LEU A 126 -4.52 -10.59 -7.23
C LEU A 126 -5.42 -11.12 -6.11
N GLU A 127 -6.71 -11.08 -6.36
CA GLU A 127 -7.70 -11.80 -5.58
C GLU A 127 -7.32 -13.28 -5.46
N GLY A 128 -7.35 -13.80 -4.22
CA GLY A 128 -6.91 -15.16 -3.93
C GLY A 128 -5.47 -15.30 -3.47
N GLY A 129 -4.72 -14.18 -3.35
CA GLY A 129 -3.40 -14.15 -2.74
C GLY A 129 -2.25 -14.48 -3.71
N ILE A 130 -2.44 -14.28 -5.00
CA ILE A 130 -1.38 -14.48 -6.00
C ILE A 130 -0.60 -13.17 -6.17
N ASP A 131 0.69 -13.21 -5.89
CA ASP A 131 1.62 -12.11 -6.12
C ASP A 131 2.34 -12.25 -7.46
N LEU A 132 2.37 -11.16 -8.20
CA LEU A 132 3.00 -11.07 -9.52
C LEU A 132 4.05 -9.96 -9.53
N GLU A 133 5.23 -10.26 -10.03
CA GLU A 133 6.25 -9.25 -10.28
C GLU A 133 6.44 -8.99 -11.78
N TYR A 134 6.48 -7.71 -12.14
CA TYR A 134 6.69 -7.24 -13.51
C TYR A 134 7.89 -6.28 -13.60
N THR A 135 8.64 -6.38 -14.67
CA THR A 135 9.64 -5.36 -15.00
C THR A 135 8.96 -4.03 -15.38
N HIS A 136 9.71 -2.92 -15.46
CA HIS A 136 9.22 -1.64 -16.01
C HIS A 136 8.67 -1.73 -17.44
N ARG A 137 9.04 -2.77 -18.17
CA ARG A 137 8.54 -3.03 -19.52
C ARG A 137 7.39 -4.03 -19.53
N PHE A 138 6.75 -4.21 -18.37
CA PHE A 138 5.56 -5.06 -18.17
C PHE A 138 5.79 -6.55 -18.52
N ARG A 139 7.02 -7.04 -18.41
CA ARG A 139 7.31 -8.46 -18.53
C ARG A 139 7.18 -9.12 -17.18
N LEU A 140 6.31 -10.13 -17.09
CA LEU A 140 6.16 -10.95 -15.89
C LEU A 140 7.45 -11.74 -15.61
N ILE A 141 8.00 -11.63 -14.41
CA ILE A 141 9.25 -12.27 -13.99
C ILE A 141 9.06 -13.24 -12.83
N GLU A 142 8.04 -13.05 -12.00
CA GLU A 142 7.78 -13.92 -10.86
C GLU A 142 6.28 -14.08 -10.62
N VAL A 143 5.88 -15.26 -10.16
CA VAL A 143 4.54 -15.61 -9.69
C VAL A 143 4.70 -16.36 -8.38
N ASP A 144 4.09 -15.88 -7.31
CA ASP A 144 4.04 -16.51 -5.99
C ASP A 144 2.59 -16.68 -5.53
N ASP A 145 2.25 -17.86 -4.97
CA ASP A 145 0.89 -18.24 -4.57
C ASP A 145 0.84 -19.00 -3.22
#